data_f9abd7b1334a2442868786f1f2d3b60f
#
_entry.id   f9abd7b1334a2442868786f1f2d3b60f
#
_cell.length_a   1.000
_cell.length_b   1.000
_cell.length_c   1.000
_cell.angle_alpha   90.00
_cell.angle_beta   90.00
_cell.angle_gamma   90.00
#
_symmetry.space_group_name_H-M   'P 1'
#
loop_
_entity.id
_entity.type
_entity.pdbx_description
1 polymer ?
#
loop_
_entity_poly.entity_id
_entity_poly.type
_entity_poly.pdbx_seq_one_letter_code
_entity_poly.pdbx_strand_id
1 'polypeptide(L)'
;MSAYELISTAVLEIEGRMPWSSNATFLCRVMLDGEQRGQAIYKPLAGERPLWDFEPGLYRREVAAYRLSEALGLGLVPPTVDRDGPAGQGSVQWFVNADHQQHYFTIYENRDDLHSRLRDFAAFDIVANNTDRKSGHVLIEIGRAHV
;
A
#
# COMPACT_ATOMS: atom_id res chain seq x y z
N MET A 1 -12.15 16.08 1.56
CA MET A 1 -12.02 14.85 0.76
C MET A 1 -11.29 13.78 1.56
N SER A 2 -11.76 12.55 1.47
CA SER A 2 -11.05 11.41 2.06
C SER A 2 -9.78 11.07 1.27
N ALA A 3 -8.87 10.30 1.88
CA ALA A 3 -7.68 9.83 1.18
C ALA A 3 -8.04 9.00 -0.06
N TYR A 4 -9.07 8.16 0.04
CA TYR A 4 -9.57 7.37 -1.09
C TYR A 4 -10.01 8.26 -2.24
N GLU A 5 -10.79 9.29 -1.96
CA GLU A 5 -11.27 10.23 -2.99
C GLU A 5 -10.11 11.00 -3.62
N LEU A 6 -9.14 11.43 -2.83
CA LEU A 6 -7.95 12.14 -3.31
C LEU A 6 -7.15 11.29 -4.29
N ILE A 7 -6.79 10.06 -3.91
CA ILE A 7 -6.00 9.21 -4.81
C ILE A 7 -6.79 8.75 -6.04
N SER A 8 -8.12 8.79 -5.98
CA SER A 8 -8.97 8.43 -7.12
C SER A 8 -9.05 9.50 -8.19
N THR A 9 -8.95 10.77 -7.82
CA THR A 9 -9.28 11.90 -8.71
C THR A 9 -8.19 12.95 -8.84
N ALA A 10 -7.33 13.12 -7.86
CA ALA A 10 -6.30 14.17 -7.86
C ALA A 10 -5.22 13.91 -8.92
N VAL A 11 -4.48 14.95 -9.27
CA VAL A 11 -3.33 14.86 -10.16
C VAL A 11 -2.17 14.20 -9.41
N LEU A 12 -1.49 13.27 -10.04
CA LEU A 12 -0.30 12.62 -9.50
C LEU A 12 0.94 13.19 -10.17
N GLU A 13 1.88 13.66 -9.37
CA GLU A 13 3.18 14.12 -9.84
C GLU A 13 4.27 13.21 -9.29
N ILE A 14 5.04 12.58 -10.17
CA ILE A 14 6.12 11.67 -9.77
C ILE A 14 7.24 12.48 -9.10
N GLU A 15 7.56 12.13 -7.85
CA GLU A 15 8.72 12.67 -7.14
C GLU A 15 9.98 11.85 -7.42
N GLY A 16 9.86 10.53 -7.45
CA GLY A 16 11.00 9.66 -7.66
C GLY A 16 10.61 8.19 -7.73
N ARG A 17 11.57 7.37 -8.14
CA ARG A 17 11.42 5.92 -8.21
C ARG A 17 11.96 5.29 -6.94
N MET A 18 11.24 4.29 -6.41
CA MET A 18 11.66 3.51 -5.26
C MET A 18 12.77 2.54 -5.68
N PRO A 19 14.03 2.71 -5.22
CA PRO A 19 15.17 1.97 -5.78
C PRO A 19 15.21 0.49 -5.41
N TRP A 20 14.53 0.11 -4.32
CA TRP A 20 14.52 -1.28 -3.84
C TRP A 20 13.41 -2.14 -4.42
N SER A 21 12.56 -1.56 -5.25
CA SER A 21 11.46 -2.29 -5.86
C SER A 21 11.93 -3.05 -7.11
N SER A 22 11.51 -4.31 -7.27
CA SER A 22 11.79 -5.09 -8.46
C SER A 22 11.01 -4.61 -9.68
N ASN A 23 9.80 -4.09 -9.47
CA ASN A 23 8.99 -3.42 -10.48
C ASN A 23 9.17 -1.91 -10.36
N ALA A 24 8.87 -1.16 -11.41
CA ALA A 24 8.89 0.28 -11.35
C ALA A 24 7.81 0.76 -10.39
N THR A 25 8.24 1.33 -9.28
CA THR A 25 7.36 1.86 -8.21
C THR A 25 7.76 3.30 -7.97
N PHE A 26 6.80 4.19 -7.98
CA PHE A 26 7.03 5.62 -7.87
C PHE A 26 6.39 6.20 -6.62
N LEU A 27 7.10 7.10 -5.96
CA LEU A 27 6.52 7.99 -4.97
C LEU A 27 5.96 9.20 -5.70
N CYS A 28 4.69 9.52 -5.48
CA CYS A 28 4.01 10.62 -6.13
C CYS A 28 3.48 11.62 -5.12
N ARG A 29 3.45 12.89 -5.51
CA ARG A 29 2.66 13.92 -4.83
C ARG A 29 1.22 13.83 -5.32
N VAL A 30 0.29 13.92 -4.38
CA VAL A 30 -1.15 13.99 -4.67
C VAL A 30 -1.54 15.47 -4.66
N MET A 31 -1.86 16.00 -5.84
CA MET A 31 -2.08 17.43 -6.03
C MET A 31 -3.55 17.70 -6.34
N LEU A 32 -4.14 18.65 -5.62
CA LEU A 32 -5.49 19.12 -5.87
C LEU A 32 -5.51 20.64 -5.79
N ASP A 33 -6.03 21.29 -6.84
CA ASP A 33 -6.12 22.76 -6.94
C ASP A 33 -4.77 23.46 -6.71
N GLY A 34 -3.69 22.85 -7.24
CA GLY A 34 -2.34 23.40 -7.11
C GLY A 34 -1.69 23.19 -5.75
N GLU A 35 -2.35 22.51 -4.82
CA GLU A 35 -1.81 22.23 -3.48
C GLU A 35 -1.54 20.73 -3.30
N GLN A 36 -0.43 20.42 -2.64
CA GLN A 36 -0.14 19.05 -2.27
C GLN A 36 -1.03 18.64 -1.08
N ARG A 37 -1.80 17.58 -1.28
CA ARG A 37 -2.71 17.03 -0.27
C ARG A 37 -2.15 15.80 0.43
N GLY A 38 -1.09 15.20 -0.12
CA GLY A 38 -0.45 14.02 0.43
C GLY A 38 0.48 13.39 -0.57
N GLN A 39 0.85 12.14 -0.30
CA GLN A 39 1.70 11.35 -1.17
C GLN A 39 1.06 9.99 -1.43
N ALA A 40 1.47 9.35 -2.51
CA ALA A 40 0.97 8.02 -2.88
C ALA A 40 2.08 7.19 -3.51
N ILE A 41 1.92 5.87 -3.40
CA ILE A 41 2.76 4.90 -4.10
C ILE A 41 2.03 4.47 -5.36
N TYR A 42 2.69 4.65 -6.50
CA TYR A 42 2.14 4.37 -7.83
C TYR A 42 2.92 3.22 -8.47
N LYS A 43 2.19 2.17 -8.86
CA LYS A 43 2.74 0.98 -9.51
C LYS A 43 2.06 0.79 -10.87
N PRO A 44 2.63 1.35 -11.96
CA PRO A 44 2.04 1.21 -13.29
C PRO A 44 2.23 -0.20 -13.86
N LEU A 45 1.26 -0.64 -14.67
CA LEU A 45 1.34 -1.90 -15.40
C LEU A 45 2.60 -1.97 -16.27
N ALA A 46 2.94 -0.87 -16.94
CA ALA A 46 4.11 -0.79 -17.83
C ALA A 46 5.43 -1.00 -17.09
N GLY A 47 5.46 -0.81 -15.76
CA GLY A 47 6.65 -1.01 -14.94
C GLY A 47 6.78 -2.40 -14.35
N GLU A 48 5.82 -3.29 -14.62
CA GLU A 48 5.86 -4.65 -14.08
C GLU A 48 6.90 -5.49 -14.81
N ARG A 49 7.66 -6.25 -14.02
CA ARG A 49 8.62 -7.21 -14.55
C ARG A 49 7.85 -8.44 -15.04
N PRO A 50 8.03 -8.90 -16.31
CA PRO A 50 7.34 -10.08 -16.80
C PRO A 50 7.69 -11.32 -15.97
N LEU A 51 6.67 -12.10 -15.61
CA LEU A 51 6.82 -13.40 -14.95
C LEU A 51 6.17 -14.45 -15.84
N TRP A 52 6.86 -15.58 -16.08
CA TRP A 52 6.39 -16.60 -17.00
C TRP A 52 5.11 -17.31 -16.54
N ASP A 53 4.86 -17.36 -15.24
CA ASP A 53 3.73 -18.05 -14.61
C ASP A 53 2.59 -17.11 -14.19
N PHE A 54 2.70 -15.81 -14.48
CA PHE A 54 1.68 -14.82 -14.15
C PHE A 54 1.35 -13.95 -15.35
N GLU A 55 0.07 -13.64 -15.50
CA GLU A 55 -0.37 -12.66 -16.49
C GLU A 55 0.01 -11.24 -16.07
N PRO A 56 0.18 -10.30 -17.02
CA PRO A 56 0.34 -8.89 -16.71
C PRO A 56 -0.83 -8.35 -15.88
N GLY A 57 -0.57 -7.32 -15.07
CA GLY A 57 -1.59 -6.70 -14.24
C GLY A 57 -1.52 -7.12 -12.78
N LEU A 58 -0.36 -7.55 -12.30
CA LEU A 58 -0.14 -7.92 -10.89
C LEU A 58 -0.43 -6.77 -9.93
N TYR A 59 -0.35 -5.51 -10.38
CA TYR A 59 -0.72 -4.35 -9.57
C TYR A 59 -2.17 -4.44 -9.04
N ARG A 60 -3.03 -5.20 -9.72
CA ARG A 60 -4.43 -5.43 -9.30
C ARG A 60 -4.53 -6.19 -7.99
N ARG A 61 -3.49 -6.94 -7.64
CA ARG A 61 -3.41 -7.63 -6.34
C ARG A 61 -3.36 -6.64 -5.19
N GLU A 62 -2.70 -5.51 -5.37
CA GLU A 62 -2.67 -4.43 -4.38
C GLU A 62 -4.08 -3.86 -4.14
N VAL A 63 -4.82 -3.62 -5.22
CA VAL A 63 -6.20 -3.13 -5.14
C VAL A 63 -7.11 -4.18 -4.50
N ALA A 64 -6.96 -5.45 -4.88
CA ALA A 64 -7.75 -6.54 -4.32
C ALA A 64 -7.49 -6.72 -2.83
N ALA A 65 -6.25 -6.58 -2.39
CA ALA A 65 -5.89 -6.65 -0.97
C ALA A 65 -6.58 -5.55 -0.16
N TYR A 66 -6.59 -4.32 -0.67
CA TYR A 66 -7.33 -3.22 -0.03
C TYR A 66 -8.82 -3.53 0.08
N ARG A 67 -9.44 -3.95 -1.03
CA ARG A 67 -10.88 -4.27 -1.05
C ARG A 67 -11.22 -5.41 -0.10
N LEU A 68 -10.38 -6.43 -0.02
CA LEU A 68 -10.58 -7.54 0.90
C LEU A 68 -10.49 -7.07 2.36
N SER A 69 -9.50 -6.26 2.68
CA SER A 69 -9.33 -5.68 4.02
C SER A 69 -10.56 -4.87 4.44
N GLU A 70 -11.09 -4.03 3.53
CA GLU A 70 -12.29 -3.25 3.78
C GLU A 70 -13.54 -4.13 3.93
N ALA A 71 -13.69 -5.14 3.06
CA ALA A 71 -14.82 -6.07 3.12
C ALA A 71 -14.86 -6.86 4.44
N LEU A 72 -13.69 -7.18 4.98
CA LEU A 72 -13.58 -7.87 6.28
C LEU A 72 -13.62 -6.92 7.47
N GLY A 73 -13.68 -5.62 7.24
CA GLY A 73 -13.71 -4.62 8.31
C GLY A 73 -12.41 -4.49 9.08
N LEU A 74 -11.28 -4.93 8.50
CA LEU A 74 -9.99 -4.97 9.20
C LEU A 74 -9.23 -3.65 9.15
N GLY A 75 -9.38 -2.86 8.08
CA GLY A 75 -8.65 -1.60 7.90
C GLY A 75 -7.13 -1.76 7.94
N LEU A 76 -6.60 -2.85 7.38
CA LEU A 76 -5.17 -3.19 7.43
C LEU A 76 -4.37 -2.56 6.28
N VAL A 77 -5.03 -2.31 5.16
CA VAL A 77 -4.39 -1.80 3.95
C VAL A 77 -4.80 -0.35 3.75
N PRO A 78 -3.86 0.57 3.48
CA PRO A 78 -4.22 1.94 3.14
C PRO A 78 -5.08 2.00 1.88
N PRO A 79 -5.88 3.06 1.68
CA PRO A 79 -6.68 3.23 0.48
C PRO A 79 -5.87 2.98 -0.78
N THR A 80 -6.37 2.13 -1.67
CA THR A 80 -5.70 1.71 -2.90
C THR A 80 -6.72 1.65 -4.03
N VAL A 81 -6.41 2.27 -5.16
CA VAL A 81 -7.29 2.30 -6.33
C VAL A 81 -6.56 1.85 -7.57
N ASP A 82 -7.33 1.37 -8.55
CA ASP A 82 -6.90 1.11 -9.92
C ASP A 82 -7.27 2.33 -10.75
N ARG A 83 -6.28 3.01 -11.32
CA ARG A 83 -6.53 4.22 -12.14
C ARG A 83 -5.39 4.47 -13.11
N ASP A 84 -5.68 5.33 -14.08
CA ASP A 84 -4.67 5.88 -14.96
C ASP A 84 -3.81 6.91 -14.23
N GLY A 85 -2.55 6.98 -14.60
CA GLY A 85 -1.58 7.91 -14.01
C GLY A 85 -0.55 8.37 -15.03
N PRO A 86 0.52 9.05 -14.60
CA PRO A 86 1.55 9.61 -15.49
C PRO A 86 2.22 8.58 -16.42
N ALA A 87 2.32 7.33 -15.98
CA ALA A 87 2.90 6.23 -16.78
C ALA A 87 1.87 5.18 -17.18
N GLY A 88 0.58 5.55 -17.21
CA GLY A 88 -0.52 4.68 -17.61
C GLY A 88 -1.24 4.02 -16.45
N GLN A 89 -2.07 3.04 -16.77
CA GLN A 89 -2.90 2.32 -15.80
C GLN A 89 -2.04 1.59 -14.77
N GLY A 90 -2.46 1.64 -13.52
CA GLY A 90 -1.76 0.98 -12.42
C GLY A 90 -2.49 1.14 -11.10
N SER A 91 -1.86 0.68 -10.02
CA SER A 91 -2.37 0.90 -8.67
C SER A 91 -1.78 2.16 -8.07
N VAL A 92 -2.63 2.88 -7.32
CA VAL A 92 -2.22 4.04 -6.53
C VAL A 92 -2.68 3.81 -5.10
N GLN A 93 -1.72 3.79 -4.18
CA GLN A 93 -1.97 3.57 -2.76
C GLN A 93 -1.58 4.81 -1.97
N TRP A 94 -2.46 5.24 -1.07
CA TRP A 94 -2.16 6.33 -0.16
C TRP A 94 -0.91 6.01 0.67
N PHE A 95 0.08 6.90 0.63
CA PHE A 95 1.31 6.73 1.41
C PHE A 95 1.07 7.19 2.84
N VAL A 96 1.33 6.29 3.79
CA VAL A 96 1.19 6.60 5.22
C VAL A 96 2.55 7.00 5.80
N ASN A 97 2.53 8.00 6.69
CA ASN A 97 3.72 8.38 7.44
C ASN A 97 3.91 7.37 8.58
N ALA A 98 4.70 6.35 8.32
CA ALA A 98 4.90 5.22 9.22
C ALA A 98 6.23 5.31 9.96
N ASP A 99 6.24 4.78 11.19
CA ASP A 99 7.48 4.61 11.96
C ASP A 99 8.21 3.36 11.46
N HIS A 100 9.20 3.56 10.60
CA HIS A 100 9.98 2.49 9.98
C HIS A 100 10.93 1.78 10.96
N GLN A 101 11.10 2.31 12.16
CA GLN A 101 11.90 1.65 13.20
C GLN A 101 11.09 0.61 13.97
N GLN A 102 9.76 0.64 13.84
CA GLN A 102 8.87 -0.35 14.45
C GLN A 102 8.33 -1.29 13.38
N HIS A 103 8.83 -2.51 13.33
CA HIS A 103 8.36 -3.59 12.47
C HIS A 103 7.78 -4.72 13.33
N TYR A 104 7.34 -5.83 12.69
CA TYR A 104 6.60 -6.90 13.37
C TYR A 104 7.24 -7.35 14.70
N PHE A 105 8.52 -7.70 14.69
CA PHE A 105 9.19 -8.22 15.91
C PHE A 105 9.28 -7.15 16.99
N THR A 106 9.63 -5.94 16.65
CA THR A 106 9.72 -4.82 17.59
C THR A 106 8.35 -4.49 18.18
N ILE A 107 7.31 -4.47 17.34
CA ILE A 107 5.93 -4.22 17.76
C ILE A 107 5.46 -5.34 18.70
N TYR A 108 5.71 -6.58 18.36
CA TYR A 108 5.31 -7.72 19.17
C TYR A 108 5.95 -7.68 20.55
N GLU A 109 7.24 -7.32 20.63
CA GLU A 109 7.98 -7.26 21.89
C GLU A 109 7.60 -6.05 22.76
N ASN A 110 7.31 -4.88 22.15
CA ASN A 110 7.21 -3.61 22.86
C ASN A 110 5.82 -3.01 22.89
N ARG A 111 4.87 -3.52 22.11
CA ARG A 111 3.53 -2.95 21.96
C ARG A 111 2.44 -4.00 22.13
N ASP A 112 2.22 -4.41 23.38
CA ASP A 112 1.18 -5.40 23.73
C ASP A 112 -0.23 -4.96 23.31
N ASP A 113 -0.50 -3.65 23.29
CA ASP A 113 -1.75 -3.06 22.84
C ASP A 113 -2.07 -3.35 21.37
N LEU A 114 -1.07 -3.73 20.56
CA LEU A 114 -1.25 -4.04 19.16
C LEU A 114 -1.27 -5.55 18.84
N HIS A 115 -1.20 -6.43 19.85
CA HIS A 115 -1.19 -7.88 19.61
C HIS A 115 -2.43 -8.37 18.87
N SER A 116 -3.61 -7.85 19.20
CA SER A 116 -4.83 -8.25 18.47
C SER A 116 -4.77 -7.82 17.00
N ARG A 117 -4.16 -6.68 16.72
CA ARG A 117 -3.95 -6.17 15.37
C ARG A 117 -2.98 -7.04 14.58
N LEU A 118 -1.91 -7.52 15.22
CA LEU A 118 -0.97 -8.46 14.60
C LEU A 118 -1.65 -9.80 14.28
N ARG A 119 -2.57 -10.25 15.12
CA ARG A 119 -3.40 -11.44 14.82
C ARG A 119 -4.30 -11.20 13.62
N ASP A 120 -4.85 -10.00 13.45
CA ASP A 120 -5.64 -9.63 12.28
C ASP A 120 -4.79 -9.71 11.01
N PHE A 121 -3.53 -9.27 11.04
CA PHE A 121 -2.62 -9.43 9.92
C PHE A 121 -2.41 -10.91 9.56
N ALA A 122 -2.20 -11.77 10.56
CA ALA A 122 -2.01 -13.19 10.33
C ALA A 122 -3.26 -13.82 9.69
N ALA A 123 -4.44 -13.49 10.19
CA ALA A 123 -5.71 -13.98 9.63
C ALA A 123 -5.91 -13.46 8.19
N PHE A 124 -5.64 -12.20 7.94
CA PHE A 124 -5.72 -11.59 6.61
C PHE A 124 -4.78 -12.28 5.63
N ASP A 125 -3.53 -12.55 6.04
CA ASP A 125 -2.55 -13.22 5.19
C ASP A 125 -3.00 -14.64 4.81
N ILE A 126 -3.65 -15.36 5.72
CA ILE A 126 -4.22 -16.68 5.42
C ILE A 126 -5.34 -16.57 4.39
N VAL A 127 -6.29 -15.66 4.58
CA VAL A 127 -7.44 -15.47 3.69
C VAL A 127 -6.99 -14.99 2.31
N ALA A 128 -6.03 -14.07 2.25
CA ALA A 128 -5.49 -13.52 1.01
C ALA A 128 -4.44 -14.43 0.34
N ASN A 129 -4.11 -15.57 0.96
CA ASN A 129 -3.03 -16.46 0.51
C ASN A 129 -1.69 -15.74 0.36
N ASN A 130 -1.39 -14.84 1.27
CA ASN A 130 -0.14 -14.09 1.29
C ASN A 130 0.90 -14.83 2.11
N THR A 131 1.85 -15.49 1.45
CA THR A 131 2.87 -16.31 2.09
C THR A 131 4.22 -15.59 2.24
N ASP A 132 4.30 -14.34 1.79
CA ASP A 132 5.56 -13.57 1.73
C ASP A 132 5.58 -12.39 2.71
N ARG A 133 4.86 -12.49 3.82
CA ARG A 133 4.86 -11.44 4.85
C ARG A 133 6.18 -11.41 5.60
N LYS A 134 6.88 -10.27 5.53
CA LYS A 134 8.13 -10.01 6.25
C LYS A 134 7.88 -9.03 7.39
N SER A 135 8.72 -9.07 8.42
CA SER A 135 8.57 -8.16 9.56
C SER A 135 8.61 -6.69 9.18
N GLY A 136 9.42 -6.35 8.17
CA GLY A 136 9.52 -4.98 7.65
C GLY A 136 8.30 -4.50 6.88
N HIS A 137 7.37 -5.39 6.54
CA HIS A 137 6.12 -5.03 5.86
C HIS A 137 5.01 -4.59 6.83
N VAL A 138 5.22 -4.74 8.14
CA VAL A 138 4.27 -4.33 9.17
C VAL A 138 4.78 -3.05 9.80
N LEU A 139 4.08 -1.94 9.59
CA LEU A 139 4.48 -0.60 10.00
C LEU A 139 3.42 0.02 10.91
N ILE A 140 3.84 1.00 11.70
CA ILE A 140 2.93 1.80 12.55
C ILE A 140 2.78 3.19 11.97
N GLU A 141 1.55 3.60 11.72
CA GLU A 141 1.17 4.98 11.49
C GLU A 141 0.47 5.47 12.76
N ILE A 142 1.02 6.47 13.41
CA ILE A 142 0.53 7.13 14.64
C ILE A 142 -0.63 6.40 15.34
N GLY A 143 -0.29 5.39 16.19
CA GLY A 143 -1.27 4.61 16.95
C GLY A 143 -2.05 3.56 16.15
N ARG A 144 -1.66 3.29 14.90
CA ARG A 144 -2.33 2.35 14.00
C ARG A 144 -1.32 1.54 13.20
N ALA A 145 -1.52 0.22 13.14
CA ALA A 145 -0.67 -0.68 12.35
C ALA A 145 -1.24 -0.87 10.94
N HIS A 146 -0.37 -0.81 9.94
CA HIS A 146 -0.69 -1.04 8.53
C HIS A 146 0.25 -2.07 7.89
N VAL A 147 -0.16 -2.58 6.78
CA VAL A 147 0.65 -3.45 5.91
C VAL A 147 1.12 -2.73 4.66
#